data_e4b5e9eb9b99d8021e7f14a0b023dbf3
#
_entry.id   e4b5e9eb9b99d8021e7f14a0b023dbf3
#
_cell.length_a   1.000
_cell.length_b   1.000
_cell.length_c   1.000
_cell.angle_alpha   90.00
_cell.angle_beta   90.00
_cell.angle_gamma   90.00
#
_symmetry.space_group_name_H-M   'P 1'
#
loop_
_entity.id
_entity.type
_entity.pdbx_description
1 polymer ?
#
loop_
_entity_poly.entity_id
_entity_poly.type
_entity_poly.pdbx_seq_one_letter_code
_entity_poly.pdbx_strand_id
1 'polypeptide(L)'
;EDNTIEWNGKRYTYNNNLINILFLGIDHANDIDTSYMPGDAGQADCIMLLSLDKETKEGRILQINRNTMTQIDTYDSTGSAFGTVNAQLATQYAYCIGGSRSCWATEKTVKKLLYNLPISGYFALSVDGIPEINDALGGVTVKMTEEDAAINPAFEAGKEVCLKGADAENYVRYRDTNVFNSNEGRMQRQVKYVTALIKNARSHGGSALYNIISPFLDKYIETDLDGDQIDALSSYTYLTDEVAYLPGETVM
;
A
#
# COMPACT_ATOMS: atom_id res chain seq x y z
N GLU A 1 19.88 4.19 -21.12
CA GLU A 1 18.55 4.85 -21.09
C GLU A 1 18.73 6.19 -20.38
N ASP A 2 18.20 7.26 -20.97
CA ASP A 2 18.28 8.60 -20.39
C ASP A 2 17.29 8.67 -19.21
N ASN A 3 17.77 8.57 -17.99
CA ASN A 3 16.99 8.63 -16.75
C ASN A 3 16.52 10.07 -16.42
N THR A 4 16.32 10.90 -17.45
CA THR A 4 15.87 12.28 -17.30
C THR A 4 14.42 12.45 -17.72
N ILE A 5 13.69 13.26 -16.99
CA ILE A 5 12.36 13.74 -17.36
C ILE A 5 12.41 15.27 -17.51
N GLU A 6 11.67 15.80 -18.46
CA GLU A 6 11.49 17.24 -18.60
C GLU A 6 10.08 17.62 -18.13
N TRP A 7 10.01 18.55 -17.18
CA TRP A 7 8.75 19.06 -16.67
C TRP A 7 8.83 20.58 -16.43
N ASN A 8 7.87 21.32 -16.97
CA ASN A 8 7.85 22.79 -16.93
C ASN A 8 9.17 23.44 -17.38
N GLY A 9 9.80 22.91 -18.45
CA GLY A 9 11.05 23.43 -19.00
C GLY A 9 12.30 23.17 -18.13
N LYS A 10 12.18 22.32 -17.10
CA LYS A 10 13.30 21.90 -16.26
C LYS A 10 13.54 20.38 -16.43
N ARG A 11 14.82 20.02 -16.45
CA ARG A 11 15.24 18.61 -16.47
C ARG A 11 15.40 18.10 -15.04
N TYR A 12 14.87 16.90 -14.79
CA TYR A 12 14.98 16.18 -13.53
C TYR A 12 15.59 14.81 -13.80
N THR A 13 16.41 14.34 -12.88
CA THR A 13 16.92 12.96 -12.85
C THR A 13 16.42 12.26 -11.61
N TYR A 14 16.24 10.95 -11.69
CA TYR A 14 15.90 10.16 -10.52
C TYR A 14 17.07 10.16 -9.52
N ASN A 15 16.75 10.27 -8.24
CA ASN A 15 17.74 10.13 -7.18
C ASN A 15 18.07 8.64 -7.01
N ASN A 16 19.26 8.23 -7.44
CA ASN A 16 19.74 6.83 -7.37
C ASN A 16 19.99 6.34 -5.93
N ASN A 17 19.99 7.24 -4.94
CA ASN A 17 20.10 6.88 -3.53
C ASN A 17 18.77 6.39 -2.96
N LEU A 18 17.66 6.57 -3.67
CA LEU A 18 16.35 6.11 -3.25
C LEU A 18 16.09 4.66 -3.69
N ILE A 19 15.53 3.87 -2.77
CA ILE A 19 14.87 2.60 -3.04
C ILE A 19 13.37 2.87 -2.92
N ASN A 20 12.62 2.58 -3.96
CA ASN A 20 11.16 2.76 -3.95
C ASN A 20 10.49 1.40 -3.89
N ILE A 21 9.67 1.18 -2.87
CA ILE A 21 8.87 -0.05 -2.69
C ILE A 21 7.40 0.32 -2.80
N LEU A 22 6.67 -0.41 -3.64
CA LEU A 22 5.23 -0.24 -3.78
C LEU A 22 4.51 -1.07 -2.71
N PHE A 23 3.77 -0.42 -1.83
CA PHE A 23 2.89 -1.08 -0.87
C PHE A 23 1.45 -1.06 -1.40
N LEU A 24 0.79 -2.22 -1.40
CA LEU A 24 -0.59 -2.42 -1.85
C LEU A 24 -1.43 -3.04 -0.72
N GLY A 25 -2.58 -2.45 -0.43
CA GLY A 25 -3.62 -3.08 0.39
C GLY A 25 -4.74 -3.58 -0.51
N ILE A 26 -4.96 -4.91 -0.52
CA ILE A 26 -5.89 -5.57 -1.44
C ILE A 26 -7.18 -5.92 -0.70
N ASP A 27 -8.30 -5.45 -1.22
CA ASP A 27 -9.63 -5.77 -0.70
C ASP A 27 -10.16 -7.05 -1.36
N HIS A 28 -9.80 -8.19 -0.81
CA HIS A 28 -10.25 -9.50 -1.30
C HIS A 28 -10.32 -10.52 -0.17
N ALA A 29 -11.30 -11.43 -0.24
CA ALA A 29 -11.67 -12.38 0.82
C ALA A 29 -11.01 -13.78 0.69
N ASN A 30 -10.10 -14.00 -0.26
CA ASN A 30 -9.41 -15.28 -0.47
C ASN A 30 -7.89 -15.11 -0.36
N ASP A 31 -7.17 -16.23 -0.47
CA ASP A 31 -5.71 -16.21 -0.46
C ASP A 31 -5.17 -15.33 -1.60
N ILE A 32 -4.21 -14.48 -1.28
CA ILE A 32 -3.74 -13.41 -2.18
C ILE A 32 -3.07 -13.93 -3.45
N ASP A 33 -2.46 -15.11 -3.40
CA ASP A 33 -1.78 -15.74 -4.54
C ASP A 33 -2.72 -16.51 -5.47
N THR A 34 -4.01 -16.62 -5.12
CA THR A 34 -5.00 -17.34 -5.93
C THR A 34 -5.16 -16.69 -7.31
N SER A 35 -5.19 -17.54 -8.34
CA SER A 35 -5.52 -17.09 -9.70
C SER A 35 -7.02 -16.87 -9.88
N TYR A 36 -7.38 -15.73 -10.47
CA TYR A 36 -8.75 -15.31 -10.70
C TYR A 36 -9.01 -15.06 -12.18
N MET A 37 -10.28 -15.00 -12.54
CA MET A 37 -10.68 -14.38 -13.80
C MET A 37 -10.45 -12.87 -13.71
N PRO A 38 -9.99 -12.21 -14.78
CA PRO A 38 -9.87 -10.77 -14.81
C PRO A 38 -11.19 -10.07 -14.43
N GLY A 39 -11.13 -9.22 -13.42
CA GLY A 39 -12.28 -8.57 -12.79
C GLY A 39 -12.60 -9.08 -11.38
N ASP A 40 -12.16 -10.28 -11.01
CA ASP A 40 -12.54 -10.95 -9.75
C ASP A 40 -11.44 -10.94 -8.68
N ALA A 41 -10.23 -10.48 -9.01
CA ALA A 41 -9.07 -10.53 -8.10
C ALA A 41 -9.09 -9.50 -6.96
N GLY A 42 -10.17 -8.74 -6.78
CA GLY A 42 -10.23 -7.64 -5.83
C GLY A 42 -9.54 -6.36 -6.34
N GLN A 43 -9.46 -5.34 -5.51
CA GLN A 43 -8.92 -4.04 -5.87
C GLN A 43 -7.80 -3.62 -4.91
N ALA A 44 -6.84 -2.86 -5.43
CA ALA A 44 -5.83 -2.21 -4.59
C ALA A 44 -6.44 -0.95 -3.95
N ASP A 45 -7.04 -1.11 -2.78
CA ASP A 45 -7.73 -0.03 -2.05
C ASP A 45 -6.77 0.92 -1.32
N CYS A 46 -5.56 0.45 -1.05
CA CYS A 46 -4.46 1.23 -0.50
C CYS A 46 -3.27 1.12 -1.45
N ILE A 47 -2.76 2.26 -1.92
CA ILE A 47 -1.60 2.33 -2.82
C ILE A 47 -0.64 3.36 -2.24
N MET A 48 0.53 2.91 -1.81
CA MET A 48 1.57 3.76 -1.24
C MET A 48 2.92 3.45 -1.88
N LEU A 49 3.72 4.49 -2.11
CA LEU A 49 5.12 4.34 -2.45
C LEU A 49 5.97 4.69 -1.23
N LEU A 50 6.77 3.74 -0.78
CA LEU A 50 7.77 3.93 0.27
C LEU A 50 9.09 4.27 -0.41
N SER A 51 9.56 5.51 -0.23
CA SER A 51 10.85 5.97 -0.76
C SER A 51 11.88 6.00 0.35
N LEU A 52 12.88 5.15 0.27
CA LEU A 52 13.87 4.87 1.29
C LEU A 52 15.22 5.44 0.87
N ASP A 53 15.75 6.41 1.59
CA ASP A 53 17.07 7.01 1.32
C ASP A 53 18.17 6.16 1.94
N LYS A 54 19.08 5.63 1.10
CA LYS A 54 20.18 4.74 1.51
C LYS A 54 21.23 5.44 2.37
N GLU A 55 21.39 6.76 2.22
CA GLU A 55 22.40 7.55 2.95
C GLU A 55 21.86 8.00 4.30
N THR A 56 20.70 8.67 4.31
CA THR A 56 20.13 9.24 5.55
C THR A 56 19.40 8.20 6.40
N LYS A 57 19.04 7.04 5.82
CA LYS A 57 18.19 6.03 6.44
C LYS A 57 16.81 6.56 6.81
N GLU A 58 16.34 7.56 6.07
CA GLU A 58 14.98 8.08 6.16
C GLU A 58 14.07 7.41 5.13
N GLY A 59 12.85 7.15 5.52
CA GLY A 59 11.77 6.67 4.67
C GLY A 59 10.67 7.72 4.55
N ARG A 60 10.22 7.98 3.33
CA ARG A 60 9.09 8.85 3.04
C ARG A 60 7.97 8.06 2.39
N ILE A 61 6.74 8.50 2.61
CA ILE A 61 5.53 7.85 2.08
C ILE A 61 4.87 8.81 1.10
N LEU A 62 4.61 8.33 -0.12
CA LEU A 62 3.69 8.95 -1.07
C LEU A 62 2.45 8.07 -1.15
N GLN A 63 1.32 8.56 -0.68
CA GLN A 63 0.04 7.91 -0.87
C GLN A 63 -0.59 8.33 -2.21
N ILE A 64 -0.97 7.35 -3.01
CA ILE A 64 -1.60 7.54 -4.31
C ILE A 64 -3.10 7.25 -4.17
N ASN A 65 -3.93 8.20 -4.58
CA ASN A 65 -5.37 8.02 -4.50
C ASN A 65 -5.82 6.87 -5.42
N ARG A 66 -6.49 5.89 -4.84
CA ARG A 66 -7.03 4.73 -5.56
C ARG A 66 -7.95 5.09 -6.73
N ASN A 67 -8.62 6.23 -6.64
CA ASN A 67 -9.56 6.73 -7.65
C ASN A 67 -8.86 7.49 -8.78
N THR A 68 -7.52 7.61 -8.76
CA THR A 68 -6.77 8.27 -9.84
C THR A 68 -7.10 7.60 -11.17
N MET A 69 -7.66 8.38 -12.10
CA MET A 69 -7.94 7.92 -13.46
C MET A 69 -6.65 7.82 -14.26
N THR A 70 -6.38 6.65 -14.78
CA THR A 70 -5.17 6.40 -15.57
C THR A 70 -5.42 5.30 -16.59
N GLN A 71 -4.53 5.19 -17.55
CA GLN A 71 -4.54 4.08 -18.50
C GLN A 71 -4.04 2.81 -17.81
N ILE A 72 -4.91 1.81 -17.69
CA ILE A 72 -4.61 0.49 -17.15
C ILE A 72 -4.55 -0.56 -18.25
N ASP A 73 -3.72 -1.57 -18.05
CA ASP A 73 -3.63 -2.72 -18.97
C ASP A 73 -4.73 -3.74 -18.62
N THR A 74 -5.34 -4.34 -19.64
CA THR A 74 -6.32 -5.43 -19.49
C THR A 74 -5.69 -6.75 -19.89
N TYR A 75 -6.07 -7.83 -19.19
CA TYR A 75 -5.49 -9.16 -19.36
C TYR A 75 -6.58 -10.19 -19.62
N ASP A 76 -6.24 -11.24 -20.35
CA ASP A 76 -7.10 -12.41 -20.50
C ASP A 76 -6.93 -13.41 -19.35
N SER A 77 -7.69 -14.50 -19.36
CA SER A 77 -7.65 -15.55 -18.33
C SER A 77 -6.31 -16.30 -18.26
N THR A 78 -5.42 -16.11 -19.23
CA THR A 78 -4.05 -16.65 -19.21
C THR A 78 -3.04 -15.68 -18.62
N GLY A 79 -3.46 -14.45 -18.28
CA GLY A 79 -2.60 -13.36 -17.84
C GLY A 79 -1.83 -12.69 -18.97
N SER A 80 -2.26 -12.84 -20.24
CA SER A 80 -1.69 -12.15 -21.38
C SER A 80 -2.40 -10.81 -21.60
N ALA A 81 -1.62 -9.73 -21.71
CA ALA A 81 -2.18 -8.40 -21.98
C ALA A 81 -2.78 -8.34 -23.39
N PHE A 82 -4.00 -7.80 -23.52
CA PHE A 82 -4.68 -7.69 -24.80
C PHE A 82 -5.20 -6.28 -25.13
N GLY A 83 -5.13 -5.34 -24.19
CA GLY A 83 -5.59 -3.98 -24.43
C GLY A 83 -5.34 -3.05 -23.25
N THR A 84 -5.86 -1.83 -23.38
CA THR A 84 -5.81 -0.81 -22.32
C THR A 84 -7.15 -0.09 -22.24
N VAL A 85 -7.52 0.33 -21.03
CA VAL A 85 -8.70 1.17 -20.78
C VAL A 85 -8.33 2.30 -19.83
N ASN A 86 -9.09 3.39 -19.88
CA ASN A 86 -8.95 4.46 -18.88
C ASN A 86 -9.89 4.16 -17.70
N ALA A 87 -9.33 3.88 -16.53
CA ALA A 87 -10.07 3.49 -15.35
C ALA A 87 -9.37 3.94 -14.06
N GLN A 88 -10.00 3.69 -12.92
CA GLN A 88 -9.40 3.96 -11.61
C GLN A 88 -8.19 3.07 -11.37
N LEU A 89 -7.10 3.63 -10.84
CA LEU A 89 -5.85 2.91 -10.57
C LEU A 89 -6.08 1.65 -9.73
N ALA A 90 -6.98 1.70 -8.73
CA ALA A 90 -7.33 0.54 -7.89
C ALA A 90 -7.74 -0.69 -8.69
N THR A 91 -8.39 -0.49 -9.85
CA THR A 91 -8.91 -1.59 -10.67
C THR A 91 -7.83 -2.29 -11.50
N GLN A 92 -6.61 -1.73 -11.59
CA GLN A 92 -5.52 -2.40 -12.29
C GLN A 92 -5.23 -3.80 -11.71
N TYR A 93 -5.28 -3.93 -10.39
CA TYR A 93 -5.10 -5.24 -9.73
C TYR A 93 -6.18 -6.23 -10.18
N ALA A 94 -7.45 -5.80 -10.17
CA ALA A 94 -8.59 -6.63 -10.57
C ALA A 94 -8.56 -7.04 -12.04
N TYR A 95 -8.08 -6.17 -12.95
CA TYR A 95 -8.05 -6.44 -14.39
C TYR A 95 -6.92 -7.38 -14.82
N CYS A 96 -6.17 -7.95 -13.86
CA CYS A 96 -5.24 -9.06 -14.09
C CYS A 96 -5.80 -10.33 -13.42
N ILE A 97 -4.98 -11.33 -13.17
CA ILE A 97 -5.40 -12.66 -12.71
C ILE A 97 -5.11 -12.96 -11.23
N GLY A 98 -4.82 -11.95 -10.42
CA GLY A 98 -4.46 -12.11 -9.00
C GLY A 98 -2.96 -12.32 -8.77
N GLY A 99 -2.58 -12.46 -7.49
CA GLY A 99 -1.23 -12.76 -7.04
C GLY A 99 -0.14 -11.85 -7.60
N SER A 100 1.04 -12.40 -7.79
CA SER A 100 2.22 -11.70 -8.30
C SER A 100 1.98 -11.00 -9.65
N ARG A 101 1.12 -11.56 -10.49
CA ARG A 101 0.78 -10.96 -11.79
C ARG A 101 0.01 -9.66 -11.65
N SER A 102 -0.97 -9.60 -10.75
CA SER A 102 -1.73 -8.38 -10.46
C SER A 102 -0.85 -7.33 -9.76
N CYS A 103 0.04 -7.76 -8.86
CA CYS A 103 1.02 -6.87 -8.23
C CYS A 103 1.95 -6.24 -9.28
N TRP A 104 2.52 -7.05 -10.17
CA TRP A 104 3.37 -6.57 -11.26
C TRP A 104 2.63 -5.61 -12.21
N ALA A 105 1.39 -5.93 -12.58
CA ALA A 105 0.58 -5.07 -13.46
C ALA A 105 0.31 -3.71 -12.79
N THR A 106 0.01 -3.71 -11.49
CA THR A 106 -0.23 -2.48 -10.71
C THR A 106 1.07 -1.67 -10.58
N GLU A 107 2.20 -2.32 -10.28
CA GLU A 107 3.51 -1.66 -10.23
C GLU A 107 3.85 -0.98 -11.57
N LYS A 108 3.67 -1.69 -12.69
CA LYS A 108 3.90 -1.15 -14.03
C LYS A 108 3.05 0.09 -14.30
N THR A 109 1.79 0.08 -13.85
CA THR A 109 0.88 1.23 -14.02
C THR A 109 1.30 2.39 -13.13
N VAL A 110 1.69 2.14 -11.87
CA VAL A 110 2.21 3.17 -10.96
C VAL A 110 3.52 3.76 -11.50
N LYS A 111 4.43 2.94 -12.03
CA LYS A 111 5.66 3.42 -12.70
C LYS A 111 5.32 4.41 -13.81
N LYS A 112 4.39 4.07 -14.71
CA LYS A 112 3.97 4.96 -15.80
C LYS A 112 3.37 6.26 -15.27
N LEU A 113 2.51 6.20 -14.24
CA LEU A 113 1.89 7.35 -13.61
C LEU A 113 2.93 8.32 -13.02
N LEU A 114 4.04 7.79 -12.51
CA LEU A 114 5.13 8.54 -11.90
C LEU A 114 6.32 8.76 -12.87
N TYR A 115 6.04 8.95 -14.15
CA TYR A 115 7.05 9.23 -15.19
C TYR A 115 8.14 8.16 -15.31
N ASN A 116 7.80 6.90 -15.17
CA ASN A 116 8.70 5.74 -15.15
C ASN A 116 9.69 5.73 -13.97
N LEU A 117 9.28 6.28 -12.82
CA LEU A 117 10.07 6.20 -11.59
C LEU A 117 10.47 4.75 -11.31
N PRO A 118 11.77 4.46 -11.08
CA PRO A 118 12.20 3.13 -10.71
C PRO A 118 11.53 2.67 -9.41
N ILE A 119 10.84 1.53 -9.45
CA ILE A 119 10.32 0.82 -8.29
C ILE A 119 11.12 -0.48 -8.18
N SER A 120 11.63 -0.77 -6.98
CA SER A 120 12.58 -1.85 -6.72
C SER A 120 11.91 -3.15 -6.29
N GLY A 121 10.62 -3.09 -6.01
CA GLY A 121 9.82 -4.23 -5.61
C GLY A 121 8.48 -3.80 -5.02
N TYR A 122 7.66 -4.78 -4.67
CA TYR A 122 6.35 -4.55 -4.08
C TYR A 122 6.13 -5.40 -2.82
N PHE A 123 5.19 -4.94 -2.00
CA PHE A 123 4.65 -5.65 -0.86
C PHE A 123 3.14 -5.47 -0.84
N ALA A 124 2.40 -6.53 -1.11
CA ALA A 124 0.94 -6.52 -1.13
C ALA A 124 0.39 -7.28 0.09
N LEU A 125 -0.61 -6.70 0.74
CA LEU A 125 -1.26 -7.23 1.93
C LEU A 125 -2.75 -7.32 1.69
N SER A 126 -3.33 -8.52 1.83
CA SER A 126 -4.77 -8.70 1.89
C SER A 126 -5.32 -8.10 3.18
N VAL A 127 -6.39 -7.33 3.06
CA VAL A 127 -7.03 -6.70 4.23
C VAL A 127 -7.55 -7.74 5.22
N ASP A 128 -7.96 -8.92 4.76
CA ASP A 128 -8.42 -10.03 5.61
C ASP A 128 -7.30 -10.62 6.49
N GLY A 129 -6.03 -10.43 6.09
CA GLY A 129 -4.86 -10.84 6.88
C GLY A 129 -4.50 -9.87 7.99
N ILE A 130 -5.08 -8.66 8.00
CA ILE A 130 -4.72 -7.63 8.98
C ILE A 130 -4.91 -8.10 10.42
N PRO A 131 -6.02 -8.74 10.82
CA PRO A 131 -6.20 -9.18 12.21
C PRO A 131 -5.09 -10.12 12.69
N GLU A 132 -4.75 -11.13 11.89
CA GLU A 132 -3.76 -12.14 12.24
C GLU A 132 -2.33 -11.57 12.26
N ILE A 133 -1.95 -10.80 11.25
CA ILE A 133 -0.62 -10.18 11.13
C ILE A 133 -0.42 -9.11 12.20
N ASN A 134 -1.44 -8.28 12.44
CA ASN A 134 -1.42 -7.27 13.49
C ASN A 134 -1.19 -7.89 14.87
N ASP A 135 -1.89 -8.98 15.16
CA ASP A 135 -1.78 -9.67 16.46
C ASP A 135 -0.45 -10.42 16.60
N ALA A 136 0.08 -10.99 15.51
CA ALA A 136 1.41 -11.60 15.49
C ALA A 136 2.52 -10.58 15.81
N LEU A 137 2.35 -9.32 15.38
CA LEU A 137 3.23 -8.20 15.72
C LEU A 137 2.96 -7.60 17.12
N GLY A 138 2.07 -8.18 17.92
CA GLY A 138 1.72 -7.69 19.24
C GLY A 138 0.71 -6.54 19.26
N GLY A 139 0.09 -6.21 18.13
CA GLY A 139 -0.86 -5.11 17.96
C GLY A 139 -0.21 -3.81 17.51
N VAL A 140 -0.96 -2.96 16.86
CA VAL A 140 -0.50 -1.68 16.31
C VAL A 140 -1.12 -0.53 17.11
N THR A 141 -0.29 0.33 17.69
CA THR A 141 -0.76 1.48 18.47
C THR A 141 -0.92 2.70 17.59
N VAL A 142 -2.13 3.28 17.59
CA VAL A 142 -2.50 4.46 16.80
C VAL A 142 -3.11 5.52 17.70
N LYS A 143 -2.76 6.79 17.46
CA LYS A 143 -3.42 7.92 18.13
C LYS A 143 -4.75 8.22 17.43
N MET A 144 -5.85 8.12 18.20
CA MET A 144 -7.21 8.31 17.70
C MET A 144 -7.54 9.77 17.43
N THR A 145 -8.42 9.99 16.47
CA THR A 145 -9.03 11.29 16.14
C THR A 145 -10.51 11.31 16.53
N GLU A 146 -11.17 12.46 16.43
CA GLU A 146 -12.61 12.58 16.68
C GLU A 146 -13.44 11.70 15.73
N GLU A 147 -12.99 11.56 14.48
CA GLU A 147 -13.67 10.74 13.47
C GLU A 147 -13.59 9.23 13.76
N ASP A 148 -12.55 8.80 14.48
CA ASP A 148 -12.33 7.38 14.76
C ASP A 148 -13.34 6.82 15.77
N ALA A 149 -13.97 7.67 16.60
CA ALA A 149 -15.06 7.28 17.51
C ALA A 149 -16.30 6.74 16.78
N ALA A 150 -16.48 7.10 15.51
CA ALA A 150 -17.55 6.54 14.66
C ALA A 150 -17.30 5.07 14.28
N ILE A 151 -16.04 4.60 14.34
CA ILE A 151 -15.66 3.21 14.05
C ILE A 151 -15.95 2.33 15.25
N ASN A 152 -15.50 2.78 16.41
CA ASN A 152 -15.70 2.11 17.69
C ASN A 152 -15.79 3.17 18.81
N PRO A 153 -16.85 3.20 19.63
CA PRO A 153 -16.99 4.17 20.73
C PRO A 153 -15.83 4.15 21.74
N ALA A 154 -15.04 3.08 21.80
CA ALA A 154 -13.85 3.00 22.64
C ALA A 154 -12.64 3.77 22.07
N PHE A 155 -12.72 4.26 20.81
CA PHE A 155 -11.68 5.04 20.16
C PHE A 155 -11.81 6.52 20.53
N GLU A 156 -11.45 6.84 21.76
CA GLU A 156 -11.53 8.23 22.27
C GLU A 156 -10.47 9.11 21.62
N ALA A 157 -10.90 10.27 21.09
CA ALA A 157 -10.03 11.25 20.48
C ALA A 157 -8.84 11.64 21.38
N GLY A 158 -7.66 11.72 20.78
CA GLY A 158 -6.41 12.09 21.46
C GLY A 158 -5.73 10.95 22.23
N LYS A 159 -6.40 9.81 22.41
CA LYS A 159 -5.82 8.63 23.08
C LYS A 159 -5.05 7.73 22.12
N GLU A 160 -4.02 7.09 22.63
CA GLU A 160 -3.34 6.00 21.95
C GLU A 160 -4.06 4.68 22.24
N VAL A 161 -4.47 3.97 21.20
CA VAL A 161 -5.16 2.69 21.28
C VAL A 161 -4.32 1.63 20.56
N CYS A 162 -4.02 0.54 21.26
CA CYS A 162 -3.41 -0.64 20.63
C CYS A 162 -4.52 -1.46 19.95
N LEU A 163 -4.58 -1.36 18.63
CA LEU A 163 -5.52 -2.11 17.81
C LEU A 163 -5.21 -3.60 17.85
N LYS A 164 -6.23 -4.43 17.98
CA LYS A 164 -6.16 -5.89 18.07
C LYS A 164 -7.24 -6.53 17.21
N GLY A 165 -6.91 -7.66 16.59
CA GLY A 165 -7.87 -8.46 15.85
C GLY A 165 -8.70 -7.65 14.87
N ALA A 166 -10.03 -7.79 14.95
CA ALA A 166 -10.98 -7.12 14.07
C ALA A 166 -10.98 -5.59 14.18
N ASP A 167 -10.53 -5.01 15.31
CA ASP A 167 -10.45 -3.54 15.43
C ASP A 167 -9.40 -2.95 14.47
N ALA A 168 -8.30 -3.69 14.22
CA ALA A 168 -7.28 -3.27 13.25
C ALA A 168 -7.83 -3.25 11.82
N GLU A 169 -8.55 -4.29 11.43
CA GLU A 169 -9.21 -4.36 10.12
C GLU A 169 -10.30 -3.28 9.98
N ASN A 170 -11.18 -3.15 10.97
CA ASN A 170 -12.24 -2.15 10.97
C ASN A 170 -11.66 -0.74 10.86
N TYR A 171 -10.55 -0.44 11.53
CA TYR A 171 -9.90 0.87 11.48
C TYR A 171 -9.46 1.26 10.05
N VAL A 172 -8.91 0.34 9.30
CA VAL A 172 -8.41 0.60 7.94
C VAL A 172 -9.50 0.53 6.87
N ARG A 173 -10.57 -0.26 7.12
CA ARG A 173 -11.68 -0.45 6.16
C ARG A 173 -12.78 0.60 6.29
N TYR A 174 -12.99 1.14 7.47
CA TYR A 174 -14.14 1.99 7.76
C TYR A 174 -14.28 3.13 6.76
N ARG A 175 -15.48 3.30 6.29
CA ARG A 175 -15.88 4.41 5.42
C ARG A 175 -17.34 4.75 5.69
N ASP A 176 -17.63 5.99 6.06
CA ASP A 176 -18.98 6.49 6.09
C ASP A 176 -19.42 6.84 4.66
N THR A 177 -20.20 5.96 4.04
CA THR A 177 -20.68 6.13 2.67
C THR A 177 -21.70 7.26 2.51
N ASN A 178 -22.21 7.82 3.61
CA ASN A 178 -23.13 8.96 3.59
C ASN A 178 -22.39 10.30 3.52
N VAL A 179 -21.07 10.30 3.72
CA VAL A 179 -20.22 11.51 3.69
C VAL A 179 -19.51 11.59 2.35
N PHE A 180 -19.68 12.73 1.67
CA PHE A 180 -18.91 13.04 0.46
C PHE A 180 -17.41 13.10 0.79
N ASN A 181 -16.54 12.57 -0.08
CA ASN A 181 -15.09 12.44 0.13
C ASN A 181 -14.66 11.57 1.34
N SER A 182 -15.52 10.71 1.85
CA SER A 182 -15.18 9.78 2.94
C SER A 182 -13.97 8.87 2.64
N ASN A 183 -13.56 8.78 1.37
CA ASN A 183 -12.33 8.08 0.98
C ASN A 183 -11.05 8.75 1.54
N GLU A 184 -11.04 10.07 1.69
CA GLU A 184 -9.87 10.79 2.24
C GLU A 184 -9.59 10.39 3.69
N GLY A 185 -10.62 10.33 4.54
CA GLY A 185 -10.49 9.88 5.93
C GLY A 185 -9.98 8.44 6.02
N ARG A 186 -10.47 7.54 5.13
CA ARG A 186 -9.95 6.17 5.05
C ARG A 186 -8.47 6.15 4.64
N MET A 187 -8.08 6.91 3.62
CA MET A 187 -6.69 7.01 3.17
C MET A 187 -5.78 7.49 4.30
N GLN A 188 -6.18 8.51 5.06
CA GLN A 188 -5.40 9.00 6.22
C GLN A 188 -5.24 7.92 7.30
N ARG A 189 -6.30 7.16 7.61
CA ARG A 189 -6.22 6.05 8.56
C ARG A 189 -5.29 4.93 8.07
N GLN A 190 -5.35 4.60 6.79
CA GLN A 190 -4.45 3.62 6.18
C GLN A 190 -2.99 4.04 6.31
N VAL A 191 -2.66 5.31 6.05
CA VAL A 191 -1.29 5.83 6.26
C VAL A 191 -0.89 5.73 7.72
N LYS A 192 -1.73 6.18 8.65
CA LYS A 192 -1.44 6.08 10.08
C LYS A 192 -1.20 4.64 10.53
N TYR A 193 -2.06 3.73 10.07
CA TYR A 193 -1.94 2.30 10.40
C TYR A 193 -0.65 1.69 9.84
N VAL A 194 -0.39 1.85 8.53
CA VAL A 194 0.81 1.29 7.89
C VAL A 194 2.08 1.85 8.52
N THR A 195 2.11 3.14 8.82
CA THR A 195 3.24 3.79 9.48
C THR A 195 3.48 3.24 10.89
N ALA A 196 2.41 3.07 11.66
CA ALA A 196 2.48 2.49 13.01
C ALA A 196 2.84 0.99 12.97
N LEU A 197 2.36 0.25 11.95
CA LEU A 197 2.73 -1.15 11.69
C LEU A 197 4.23 -1.28 11.43
N ILE A 198 4.78 -0.46 10.54
CA ILE A 198 6.23 -0.44 10.24
C ILE A 198 7.04 -0.07 11.48
N LYS A 199 6.60 0.93 12.25
CA LYS A 199 7.25 1.32 13.51
C LYS A 199 7.24 0.19 14.53
N ASN A 200 6.12 -0.53 14.64
CA ASN A 200 6.02 -1.70 15.51
C ASN A 200 6.92 -2.84 15.03
N ALA A 201 6.88 -3.18 13.74
CA ALA A 201 7.75 -4.18 13.13
C ALA A 201 9.24 -3.90 13.42
N ARG A 202 9.66 -2.61 13.32
CA ARG A 202 11.01 -2.17 13.66
C ARG A 202 11.40 -2.48 15.11
N SER A 203 10.48 -2.43 16.05
CA SER A 203 10.76 -2.71 17.47
C SER A 203 11.16 -4.15 17.76
N HIS A 204 10.86 -5.07 16.85
CA HIS A 204 11.21 -6.49 16.96
C HIS A 204 12.66 -6.79 16.49
N GLY A 205 13.34 -5.82 15.86
CA GLY A 205 14.71 -5.98 15.33
C GLY A 205 14.79 -6.64 13.95
N GLY A 206 15.90 -6.42 13.25
CA GLY A 206 16.04 -6.68 11.81
C GLY A 206 15.71 -8.10 11.35
N SER A 207 16.20 -9.16 12.00
CA SER A 207 15.93 -10.53 11.58
C SER A 207 14.62 -11.13 12.11
N ALA A 208 13.89 -10.40 12.94
CA ALA A 208 12.65 -10.90 13.54
C ALA A 208 11.42 -10.63 12.65
N LEU A 209 11.45 -9.58 11.83
CA LEU A 209 10.28 -9.19 11.03
C LEU A 209 9.90 -10.28 10.04
N TYR A 210 10.87 -10.76 9.24
CA TYR A 210 10.61 -11.83 8.29
C TYR A 210 10.06 -13.09 8.97
N ASN A 211 10.61 -13.50 10.12
CA ASN A 211 10.13 -14.66 10.85
C ASN A 211 8.68 -14.51 11.34
N ILE A 212 8.26 -13.27 11.68
CA ILE A 212 6.89 -13.00 12.11
C ILE A 212 5.92 -13.06 10.93
N ILE A 213 6.30 -12.52 9.78
CA ILE A 213 5.39 -12.41 8.63
C ILE A 213 5.44 -13.60 7.67
N SER A 214 6.52 -14.39 7.68
CA SER A 214 6.69 -15.52 6.76
C SER A 214 5.57 -16.57 6.81
N PRO A 215 4.88 -16.83 7.95
CA PRO A 215 3.73 -17.73 7.96
C PRO A 215 2.52 -17.22 7.16
N PHE A 216 2.50 -15.93 6.80
CA PHE A 216 1.40 -15.28 6.09
C PHE A 216 1.69 -15.05 4.60
N LEU A 217 2.91 -15.40 4.14
CA LEU A 217 3.25 -15.36 2.72
C LEU A 217 2.32 -16.29 1.94
N ASP A 218 2.00 -15.90 0.71
CA ASP A 218 1.11 -16.58 -0.24
C ASP A 218 -0.36 -16.65 0.21
N LYS A 219 -0.63 -16.52 1.50
CA LYS A 219 -2.00 -16.48 2.03
C LYS A 219 -2.54 -15.03 2.09
N TYR A 220 -1.82 -14.17 2.80
CA TYR A 220 -2.23 -12.78 3.02
C TYR A 220 -1.22 -11.76 2.50
N ILE A 221 0.01 -12.19 2.24
CA ILE A 221 1.11 -11.35 1.77
C ILE A 221 1.64 -11.92 0.46
N GLU A 222 1.72 -11.05 -0.55
CA GLU A 222 2.38 -11.31 -1.83
C GLU A 222 3.48 -10.26 -2.03
N THR A 223 4.73 -10.73 -2.25
CA THR A 223 5.88 -9.82 -2.39
C THR A 223 6.97 -10.44 -3.24
N ASP A 224 7.73 -9.61 -3.96
CA ASP A 224 8.96 -9.99 -4.65
C ASP A 224 10.22 -9.63 -3.85
N LEU A 225 10.05 -9.15 -2.60
CA LEU A 225 11.15 -8.88 -1.69
C LEU A 225 11.59 -10.17 -0.98
N ASP A 226 12.90 -10.39 -0.90
CA ASP A 226 13.45 -11.45 -0.07
C ASP A 226 13.48 -11.09 1.43
N GLY A 227 13.83 -12.07 2.28
CA GLY A 227 13.81 -11.89 3.73
C GLY A 227 14.76 -10.78 4.21
N ASP A 228 15.94 -10.66 3.62
CA ASP A 228 16.92 -9.63 3.99
C ASP A 228 16.41 -8.22 3.60
N GLN A 229 15.74 -8.11 2.46
CA GLN A 229 15.12 -6.87 2.01
C GLN A 229 13.95 -6.45 2.93
N ILE A 230 13.11 -7.41 3.33
CA ILE A 230 12.01 -7.17 4.27
C ILE A 230 12.55 -6.71 5.63
N ASP A 231 13.55 -7.40 6.16
CA ASP A 231 14.18 -7.03 7.43
C ASP A 231 14.86 -5.66 7.35
N ALA A 232 15.44 -5.33 6.18
CA ALA A 232 16.06 -4.02 5.95
C ALA A 232 15.05 -2.86 6.00
N LEU A 233 13.76 -3.07 5.66
CA LEU A 233 12.72 -2.04 5.77
C LEU A 233 12.60 -1.51 7.20
N SER A 234 12.82 -2.35 8.21
CA SER A 234 12.77 -1.98 9.61
C SER A 234 13.91 -1.06 10.05
N SER A 235 15.00 -0.97 9.27
CA SER A 235 16.17 -0.14 9.58
C SER A 235 15.99 1.36 9.28
N TYR A 236 14.94 1.72 8.50
CA TYR A 236 14.67 3.11 8.13
C TYR A 236 13.81 3.83 9.16
N THR A 237 14.05 5.14 9.32
CA THR A 237 13.19 6.02 10.12
C THR A 237 12.16 6.66 9.21
N TYR A 238 10.89 6.32 9.38
CA TYR A 238 9.82 6.85 8.54
C TYR A 238 9.36 8.22 9.03
N LEU A 239 9.38 9.19 8.12
CA LEU A 239 8.94 10.57 8.37
C LEU A 239 7.41 10.64 8.23
N THR A 240 6.72 10.35 9.30
CA THR A 240 5.26 10.19 9.32
C THR A 240 4.50 11.50 9.23
N ASP A 241 5.16 12.60 9.58
CA ASP A 241 4.59 13.95 9.51
C ASP A 241 4.75 14.59 8.11
N GLU A 242 5.52 13.93 7.22
CA GLU A 242 5.84 14.39 5.87
C GLU A 242 5.22 13.50 4.78
N VAL A 243 4.03 12.94 5.03
CA VAL A 243 3.36 12.10 4.03
C VAL A 243 2.91 12.97 2.86
N ALA A 244 3.37 12.61 1.67
CA ALA A 244 2.90 13.23 0.44
C ALA A 244 1.65 12.49 -0.09
N TYR A 245 0.73 13.25 -0.66
CA TYR A 245 -0.48 12.71 -1.28
C TYR A 245 -0.49 13.08 -2.77
N LEU A 246 -0.77 12.10 -3.61
CA LEU A 246 -1.09 12.33 -5.01
C LEU A 246 -2.61 12.24 -5.15
N PRO A 247 -3.32 13.38 -5.15
CA PRO A 247 -4.76 13.42 -5.37
C PRO A 247 -5.05 13.10 -6.83
N GLY A 248 -6.02 12.23 -7.07
CA GLY A 248 -6.59 12.09 -8.40
C GLY A 248 -7.42 13.34 -8.77
N GLU A 249 -7.55 13.63 -10.06
CA GLU A 249 -8.53 14.62 -10.50
C GLU A 249 -9.94 14.11 -10.18
N THR A 250 -10.76 14.97 -9.58
CA THR A 250 -12.19 14.68 -9.38
C THR A 250 -12.89 14.95 -10.70
N VAL A 251 -13.25 13.90 -11.42
CA VAL A 251 -14.15 14.01 -12.58
C VAL A 251 -15.57 14.05 -12.02
N MET A 252 -16.23 15.19 -12.19
CA MET A 252 -17.66 15.35 -11.86
C MET A 252 -18.52 14.86 -13.01
#